data_17843e52b7a39f0d5afd0ec2cdda5c93
#
_entry.id   17843e52b7a39f0d5afd0ec2cdda5c93
#
_cell.length_a   1.000
_cell.length_b   1.000
_cell.length_c   1.000
_cell.angle_alpha   90.00
_cell.angle_beta   90.00
_cell.angle_gamma   90.00
#
_symmetry.space_group_name_H-M   'P 1'
#
loop_
_entity.id
_entity.type
_entity.pdbx_description
1 polymer ?
#
loop_
_entity_poly.entity_id
_entity_poly.type
_entity_poly.pdbx_seq_one_letter_code
_entity_poly.pdbx_strand_id
1 'polypeptide(L)'
;MIGALYVVGPAGTGKSTFSGSLNEWLKHMEFDSAIINLDPGADYLPYEPDFDIREYISLDSIMSDYNLGPNGSQIVAADMIVSYADKITEFLEDLDDYYVIVDTPGQIELFTFRTSSTEIVEKVSGQRSMMAYIADAPLSTYPSGFIAQKMLYASVFSRFFRPMMFVLNKIDLVSDEDIQEVKKWESSPDLLNDAFMEEKGQMEKDYFIGILEAFKESNIMTKIYPVSSKDSFGFEDIYSQMALYFTGGEDNDTYREEG
;
A
#
# COMPACT_ATOMS: atom_id res chain seq x y z
N MET A 1 16.75 -7.33 9.09
CA MET A 1 15.29 -7.11 9.16
C MET A 1 14.52 -8.40 8.86
N ILE A 2 13.32 -8.57 9.46
CA ILE A 2 12.37 -9.67 9.17
C ILE A 2 11.83 -9.51 7.75
N GLY A 3 11.27 -8.34 7.41
CA GLY A 3 10.76 -8.03 6.08
C GLY A 3 10.30 -6.59 5.95
N ALA A 4 10.05 -6.15 4.70
CA ALA A 4 9.61 -4.80 4.39
C ALA A 4 8.22 -4.79 3.74
N LEU A 5 7.30 -4.01 4.32
CA LEU A 5 5.97 -3.74 3.80
C LEU A 5 5.96 -2.39 3.09
N TYR A 6 5.85 -2.40 1.76
CA TYR A 6 5.71 -1.18 0.95
C TYR A 6 4.24 -0.76 0.86
N VAL A 7 3.95 0.44 1.32
CA VAL A 7 2.61 1.01 1.35
C VAL A 7 2.37 1.79 0.08
N VAL A 8 1.55 1.27 -0.83
CA VAL A 8 1.30 1.82 -2.17
C VAL A 8 -0.19 2.10 -2.38
N GLY A 9 -0.50 2.99 -3.31
CA GLY A 9 -1.90 3.31 -3.63
C GLY A 9 -2.08 4.75 -4.12
N PRO A 10 -3.29 5.12 -4.56
CA PRO A 10 -3.58 6.46 -5.05
C PRO A 10 -3.36 7.55 -4.01
N ALA A 11 -3.22 8.79 -4.49
CA ALA A 11 -3.15 9.95 -3.60
C ALA A 11 -4.42 10.09 -2.77
N GLY A 12 -4.28 10.49 -1.51
CA GLY A 12 -5.41 10.73 -0.62
C GLY A 12 -6.04 9.48 0.01
N THR A 13 -5.57 8.26 -0.26
CA THR A 13 -6.10 7.02 0.35
C THR A 13 -5.65 6.80 1.80
N GLY A 14 -4.73 7.63 2.31
CA GLY A 14 -4.27 7.57 3.69
C GLY A 14 -3.03 6.70 3.91
N LYS A 15 -2.16 6.54 2.89
CA LYS A 15 -0.90 5.77 2.98
C LYS A 15 -0.05 6.14 4.19
N SER A 16 0.32 7.40 4.31
CA SER A 16 1.20 7.87 5.40
C SER A 16 0.54 7.72 6.77
N THR A 17 -0.78 7.94 6.86
CA THR A 17 -1.52 7.68 8.11
C THR A 17 -1.52 6.19 8.43
N PHE A 18 -1.76 5.32 7.44
CA PHE A 18 -1.69 3.87 7.61
C PHE A 18 -0.29 3.43 8.05
N SER A 19 0.76 3.95 7.41
CA SER A 19 2.15 3.62 7.72
C SER A 19 2.51 3.99 9.17
N GLY A 20 2.18 5.21 9.59
CA GLY A 20 2.42 5.67 10.95
C GLY A 20 1.63 4.87 11.98
N SER A 21 0.32 4.70 11.76
CA SER A 21 -0.55 3.99 12.71
C SER A 21 -0.19 2.50 12.81
N LEU A 22 0.22 1.84 11.72
CA LEU A 22 0.69 0.46 11.77
C LEU A 22 2.01 0.35 12.55
N ASN A 23 2.95 1.29 12.34
CA ASN A 23 4.20 1.31 13.09
C ASN A 23 3.98 1.51 14.60
N GLU A 24 3.09 2.43 14.97
CA GLU A 24 2.70 2.63 16.38
C GLU A 24 2.01 1.39 16.97
N TRP A 25 1.12 0.77 16.19
CA TRP A 25 0.43 -0.46 16.61
C TRP A 25 1.42 -1.60 16.85
N LEU A 26 2.37 -1.83 15.94
CA LEU A 26 3.42 -2.85 16.12
C LEU A 26 4.26 -2.60 17.36
N LYS A 27 4.71 -1.37 17.59
CA LYS A 27 5.47 -0.98 18.80
C LYS A 27 4.65 -1.16 20.07
N HIS A 28 3.34 -0.89 20.02
CA HIS A 28 2.45 -1.10 21.16
C HIS A 28 2.26 -2.60 21.48
N MET A 29 2.32 -3.45 20.46
CA MET A 29 2.28 -4.92 20.59
C MET A 29 3.66 -5.52 20.87
N GLU A 30 4.63 -4.69 21.24
CA GLU A 30 6.01 -5.08 21.59
C GLU A 30 6.80 -5.71 20.42
N PHE A 31 6.40 -5.47 19.17
CA PHE A 31 7.19 -5.84 18.00
C PHE A 31 8.17 -4.74 17.62
N ASP A 32 9.39 -5.12 17.32
CA ASP A 32 10.38 -4.21 16.79
C ASP A 32 9.99 -3.79 15.37
N SER A 33 9.82 -2.48 15.16
CA SER A 33 9.44 -1.94 13.86
C SER A 33 10.11 -0.60 13.58
N ALA A 34 10.37 -0.34 12.30
CA ALA A 34 10.91 0.91 11.81
C ALA A 34 10.11 1.41 10.61
N ILE A 35 10.04 2.74 10.44
CA ILE A 35 9.32 3.37 9.35
C ILE A 35 10.27 4.21 8.49
N ILE A 36 10.23 3.97 7.18
CA ILE A 36 11.01 4.68 6.16
C ILE A 36 10.09 5.57 5.34
N ASN A 37 10.39 6.84 5.23
CA ASN A 37 9.75 7.74 4.27
C ASN A 37 10.53 7.74 2.95
N LEU A 38 9.89 7.31 1.85
CA LEU A 38 10.41 7.42 0.48
C LEU A 38 9.69 8.48 -0.36
N ASP A 39 8.84 9.33 0.24
CA ASP A 39 8.22 10.46 -0.46
C ASP A 39 9.05 11.74 -0.30
N PRO A 40 9.86 12.14 -1.29
CA PRO A 40 10.62 13.39 -1.22
C PRO A 40 9.71 14.64 -1.33
N GLY A 41 8.44 14.44 -1.73
CA GLY A 41 7.45 15.49 -1.90
C GLY A 41 6.48 15.66 -0.73
N ALA A 42 6.66 14.91 0.35
CA ALA A 42 5.79 15.03 1.52
C ALA A 42 6.09 16.31 2.31
N ASP A 43 5.17 17.27 2.31
CA ASP A 43 5.28 18.49 3.14
C ASP A 43 5.14 18.17 4.63
N TYR A 44 4.27 17.21 4.96
CA TYR A 44 3.97 16.79 6.32
C TYR A 44 3.86 15.27 6.39
N LEU A 45 4.43 14.69 7.45
CA LEU A 45 4.25 13.28 7.81
C LEU A 45 3.50 13.19 9.14
N PRO A 46 2.50 12.33 9.27
CA PRO A 46 1.78 12.11 10.54
C PRO A 46 2.58 11.24 11.53
N TYR A 47 3.82 10.93 11.24
CA TYR A 47 4.74 10.12 12.04
C TYR A 47 6.17 10.69 11.96
N GLU A 48 7.04 10.28 12.88
CA GLU A 48 8.48 10.53 12.82
C GLU A 48 9.17 9.35 12.13
N PRO A 49 9.79 9.54 10.95
CA PRO A 49 10.45 8.46 10.24
C PRO A 49 11.80 8.11 10.88
N ASP A 50 12.12 6.81 10.91
CA ASP A 50 13.44 6.34 11.35
C ASP A 50 14.50 6.54 10.23
N PHE A 51 14.06 6.59 8.95
CA PHE A 51 14.84 7.03 7.79
C PHE A 51 13.98 7.93 6.91
N ASP A 52 14.51 9.11 6.53
CA ASP A 52 13.79 10.09 5.73
C ASP A 52 14.55 10.45 4.46
N ILE A 53 13.98 10.13 3.29
CA ILE A 53 14.60 10.45 2.00
C ILE A 53 14.73 11.97 1.76
N ARG A 54 13.92 12.81 2.44
CA ARG A 54 13.97 14.27 2.34
C ARG A 54 15.26 14.87 2.89
N GLU A 55 16.01 14.15 3.71
CA GLU A 55 17.35 14.55 4.14
C GLU A 55 18.37 14.51 2.99
N TYR A 56 18.10 13.74 1.96
CA TYR A 56 18.99 13.53 0.82
C TYR A 56 18.48 14.17 -0.48
N ILE A 57 17.16 14.31 -0.64
CA ILE A 57 16.51 14.81 -1.87
C ILE A 57 15.67 16.03 -1.51
N SER A 58 16.03 17.20 -2.06
CA SER A 58 15.29 18.46 -1.91
C SER A 58 14.59 18.82 -3.22
N LEU A 59 13.27 18.96 -3.20
CA LEU A 59 12.49 19.41 -4.37
C LEU A 59 12.87 20.82 -4.80
N ASP A 60 13.14 21.74 -3.86
CA ASP A 60 13.55 23.11 -4.16
C ASP A 60 14.86 23.15 -4.92
N SER A 61 15.85 22.34 -4.51
CA SER A 61 17.12 22.20 -5.22
C SER A 61 16.91 21.68 -6.63
N ILE A 62 16.09 20.61 -6.80
CA ILE A 62 15.78 20.03 -8.11
C ILE A 62 15.07 21.05 -9.01
N MET A 63 14.10 21.81 -8.49
CA MET A 63 13.41 22.85 -9.25
C MET A 63 14.40 23.91 -9.76
N SER A 64 15.33 24.33 -8.89
CA SER A 64 16.34 25.33 -9.22
C SER A 64 17.36 24.81 -10.25
N ASP A 65 17.95 23.62 -9.97
CA ASP A 65 19.08 23.09 -10.74
C ASP A 65 18.67 22.65 -12.17
N TYR A 66 17.44 22.11 -12.29
CA TYR A 66 16.91 21.62 -13.58
C TYR A 66 15.91 22.57 -14.22
N ASN A 67 15.62 23.74 -13.62
CA ASN A 67 14.62 24.70 -14.08
C ASN A 67 13.24 24.05 -14.34
N LEU A 68 12.77 23.27 -13.34
CA LEU A 68 11.52 22.52 -13.39
C LEU A 68 10.45 23.16 -12.51
N GLY A 69 9.19 22.94 -12.87
CA GLY A 69 8.05 23.19 -11.99
C GLY A 69 7.84 22.05 -10.98
N PRO A 70 6.90 22.21 -10.01
CA PRO A 70 6.66 21.24 -8.93
C PRO A 70 6.43 19.81 -9.41
N ASN A 71 5.61 19.60 -10.44
CA ASN A 71 5.32 18.24 -10.96
C ASN A 71 6.58 17.61 -11.60
N GLY A 72 7.36 18.39 -12.34
CA GLY A 72 8.60 17.91 -12.96
C GLY A 72 9.65 17.54 -11.91
N SER A 73 9.77 18.34 -10.85
CA SER A 73 10.72 18.07 -9.77
C SER A 73 10.35 16.80 -8.99
N GLN A 74 9.07 16.52 -8.75
CA GLN A 74 8.61 15.27 -8.12
C GLN A 74 8.98 14.04 -8.95
N ILE A 75 8.87 14.12 -10.29
CA ILE A 75 9.25 13.03 -11.19
C ILE A 75 10.76 12.74 -11.08
N VAL A 76 11.58 13.79 -11.15
CA VAL A 76 13.04 13.66 -11.03
C VAL A 76 13.43 13.15 -9.64
N ALA A 77 12.82 13.69 -8.59
CA ALA A 77 13.05 13.25 -7.22
C ALA A 77 12.74 11.76 -7.03
N ALA A 78 11.61 11.29 -7.56
CA ALA A 78 11.23 9.87 -7.49
C ALA A 78 12.25 8.95 -8.21
N ASP A 79 12.82 9.40 -9.35
CA ASP A 79 13.88 8.64 -10.03
C ASP A 79 15.21 8.68 -9.28
N MET A 80 15.49 9.75 -8.51
CA MET A 80 16.71 9.87 -7.72
C MET A 80 16.73 8.94 -6.51
N ILE A 81 15.60 8.46 -6.00
CA ILE A 81 15.54 7.59 -4.80
C ILE A 81 16.49 6.38 -4.94
N VAL A 82 16.56 5.78 -6.13
CA VAL A 82 17.43 4.60 -6.37
C VAL A 82 18.91 4.89 -6.13
N SER A 83 19.34 6.14 -6.30
CA SER A 83 20.73 6.55 -6.03
C SER A 83 21.10 6.51 -4.54
N TYR A 84 20.09 6.46 -3.69
CA TYR A 84 20.25 6.37 -2.23
C TYR A 84 19.93 4.99 -1.67
N ALA A 85 19.77 3.97 -2.53
CA ALA A 85 19.49 2.59 -2.11
C ALA A 85 20.55 2.06 -1.13
N ASP A 86 21.84 2.39 -1.34
CA ASP A 86 22.92 1.96 -0.46
C ASP A 86 22.79 2.59 0.94
N LYS A 87 22.32 3.84 1.05
CA LYS A 87 22.04 4.49 2.33
C LYS A 87 20.89 3.83 3.08
N ILE A 88 19.83 3.45 2.36
CA ILE A 88 18.71 2.72 2.94
C ILE A 88 19.17 1.35 3.41
N THR A 89 19.98 0.66 2.61
CA THR A 89 20.52 -0.67 2.98
C THR A 89 21.44 -0.58 4.19
N GLU A 90 22.32 0.42 4.26
CA GLU A 90 23.20 0.68 5.41
C GLU A 90 22.37 0.91 6.70
N PHE A 91 21.29 1.70 6.62
CA PHE A 91 20.35 1.89 7.74
C PHE A 91 19.71 0.58 8.19
N LEU A 92 19.36 -0.31 7.25
CA LEU A 92 18.70 -1.59 7.54
C LEU A 92 19.64 -2.66 8.10
N GLU A 93 20.97 -2.52 7.95
CA GLU A 93 21.95 -3.47 8.49
C GLU A 93 21.92 -3.57 10.02
N ASP A 94 21.55 -2.46 10.69
CA ASP A 94 21.42 -2.40 12.15
C ASP A 94 20.04 -2.85 12.68
N LEU A 95 19.11 -3.20 11.80
CA LEU A 95 17.73 -3.55 12.14
C LEU A 95 17.48 -5.08 12.02
N ASP A 96 18.27 -5.89 12.75
CA ASP A 96 17.94 -7.31 12.88
C ASP A 96 16.58 -7.47 13.61
N ASP A 97 15.77 -8.42 13.17
CA ASP A 97 14.45 -8.74 13.75
C ASP A 97 13.38 -7.62 13.71
N TYR A 98 13.57 -6.60 12.88
CA TYR A 98 12.60 -5.52 12.67
C TYR A 98 11.65 -5.79 11.50
N TYR A 99 10.37 -5.46 11.68
CA TYR A 99 9.42 -5.19 10.60
C TYR A 99 9.64 -3.78 10.07
N VAL A 100 9.86 -3.64 8.79
CA VAL A 100 10.11 -2.33 8.15
C VAL A 100 8.89 -1.90 7.35
N ILE A 101 8.35 -0.71 7.67
CA ILE A 101 7.24 -0.11 6.93
C ILE A 101 7.83 0.95 6.01
N VAL A 102 7.54 0.86 4.72
CA VAL A 102 8.06 1.78 3.70
C VAL A 102 6.90 2.59 3.14
N ASP A 103 6.80 3.85 3.56
CA ASP A 103 5.84 4.81 3.01
C ASP A 103 6.35 5.34 1.67
N THR A 104 5.54 5.20 0.61
CA THR A 104 5.93 5.53 -0.76
C THR A 104 5.31 6.86 -1.22
N PRO A 105 5.84 7.48 -2.30
CA PRO A 105 5.33 8.73 -2.83
C PRO A 105 3.80 8.79 -2.95
N GLY A 106 3.25 9.96 -2.62
CA GLY A 106 1.82 10.20 -2.53
C GLY A 106 1.05 9.81 -3.79
N GLN A 107 1.56 10.14 -4.96
CA GLN A 107 0.98 9.77 -6.24
C GLN A 107 1.47 8.39 -6.68
N ILE A 108 0.54 7.48 -7.01
CA ILE A 108 0.84 6.09 -7.35
C ILE A 108 1.79 5.97 -8.55
N GLU A 109 1.71 6.87 -9.52
CA GLU A 109 2.54 6.89 -10.71
C GLU A 109 4.00 7.24 -10.42
N LEU A 110 4.29 7.97 -9.35
CA LEU A 110 5.65 8.33 -8.96
C LEU A 110 6.43 7.16 -8.35
N PHE A 111 5.72 6.13 -7.88
CA PHE A 111 6.35 4.92 -7.38
C PHE A 111 6.06 3.71 -8.29
N THR A 112 4.80 3.36 -8.50
CA THR A 112 4.44 2.09 -9.16
C THR A 112 4.97 2.01 -10.60
N PHE A 113 4.92 3.10 -11.37
CA PHE A 113 5.22 3.06 -12.81
C PHE A 113 6.62 3.56 -13.17
N ARG A 114 7.50 3.76 -12.17
CA ARG A 114 8.92 4.10 -12.40
C ARG A 114 9.80 2.85 -12.40
N THR A 115 10.81 2.83 -13.24
CA THR A 115 11.80 1.73 -13.25
C THR A 115 12.64 1.73 -11.97
N SER A 116 12.97 2.92 -11.46
CA SER A 116 13.68 3.12 -10.21
C SER A 116 13.04 2.40 -9.02
N SER A 117 11.71 2.30 -8.99
CA SER A 117 11.00 1.69 -7.86
C SER A 117 11.16 0.18 -7.78
N THR A 118 11.18 -0.51 -8.92
CA THR A 118 11.47 -1.96 -8.92
C THR A 118 12.92 -2.23 -8.52
N GLU A 119 13.84 -1.35 -8.90
CA GLU A 119 15.25 -1.45 -8.48
C GLU A 119 15.41 -1.19 -6.98
N ILE A 120 14.69 -0.21 -6.43
CA ILE A 120 14.72 0.08 -4.99
C ILE A 120 14.20 -1.11 -4.18
N VAL A 121 13.05 -1.68 -4.54
CA VAL A 121 12.46 -2.85 -3.87
C VAL A 121 13.43 -4.03 -3.90
N GLU A 122 14.06 -4.30 -5.06
CA GLU A 122 15.00 -5.40 -5.20
C GLU A 122 16.28 -5.19 -4.40
N LYS A 123 16.86 -3.97 -4.41
CA LYS A 123 18.10 -3.67 -3.68
C LYS A 123 17.91 -3.62 -2.17
N VAL A 124 16.80 -3.03 -1.71
CA VAL A 124 16.56 -2.77 -0.29
C VAL A 124 16.09 -4.02 0.46
N SER A 125 15.15 -4.77 -0.13
CA SER A 125 14.49 -5.88 0.57
C SER A 125 14.42 -7.20 -0.22
N GLY A 126 14.58 -7.15 -1.55
CA GLY A 126 14.58 -8.34 -2.41
C GLY A 126 13.35 -9.21 -2.16
N GLN A 127 13.56 -10.48 -1.85
CA GLN A 127 12.48 -11.44 -1.58
C GLN A 127 11.76 -11.21 -0.24
N ARG A 128 12.33 -10.43 0.68
CA ARG A 128 11.71 -10.05 1.94
C ARG A 128 10.84 -8.80 1.79
N SER A 129 10.13 -8.67 0.67
CA SER A 129 9.24 -7.54 0.37
C SER A 129 7.82 -7.99 0.17
N MET A 130 6.88 -7.24 0.73
CA MET A 130 5.45 -7.38 0.59
C MET A 130 4.85 -6.01 0.28
N MET A 131 3.71 -5.97 -0.41
CA MET A 131 3.01 -4.73 -0.73
C MET A 131 1.69 -4.64 0.02
N ALA A 132 1.35 -3.45 0.53
CA ALA A 132 0.02 -3.10 0.97
C ALA A 132 -0.57 -2.07 0.00
N TYR A 133 -1.51 -2.47 -0.83
CA TYR A 133 -2.26 -1.54 -1.67
C TYR A 133 -3.39 -0.92 -0.86
N ILE A 134 -3.32 0.38 -0.65
CA ILE A 134 -4.30 1.13 0.14
C ILE A 134 -5.42 1.64 -0.76
N ALA A 135 -6.59 1.05 -0.64
CA ALA A 135 -7.83 1.45 -1.30
C ALA A 135 -8.66 2.35 -0.39
N ASP A 136 -9.41 3.26 -0.99
CA ASP A 136 -10.31 4.19 -0.29
C ASP A 136 -11.69 3.56 -0.09
N ALA A 137 -12.13 3.35 1.15
CA ALA A 137 -13.41 2.71 1.44
C ALA A 137 -14.60 3.51 0.88
N PRO A 138 -14.71 4.85 1.06
CA PRO A 138 -15.80 5.63 0.48
C PRO A 138 -15.94 5.46 -1.04
N LEU A 139 -14.83 5.36 -1.78
CA LEU A 139 -14.88 5.10 -3.22
C LEU A 139 -15.29 3.66 -3.53
N SER A 140 -14.90 2.71 -2.69
CA SER A 140 -15.13 1.28 -2.90
C SER A 140 -16.55 0.83 -2.56
N THR A 141 -17.39 1.68 -1.93
CA THR A 141 -18.81 1.37 -1.70
C THR A 141 -19.65 1.43 -2.99
N TYR A 142 -19.10 2.00 -4.06
CA TYR A 142 -19.70 2.00 -5.38
C TYR A 142 -19.12 0.86 -6.22
N PRO A 143 -19.92 0.03 -6.91
CA PRO A 143 -19.43 -1.06 -7.75
C PRO A 143 -18.36 -0.63 -8.75
N SER A 144 -18.58 0.48 -9.46
CA SER A 144 -17.61 1.05 -10.41
C SER A 144 -16.32 1.51 -9.72
N GLY A 145 -16.42 2.10 -8.54
CA GLY A 145 -15.27 2.52 -7.73
C GLY A 145 -14.46 1.33 -7.24
N PHE A 146 -15.12 0.29 -6.74
CA PHE A 146 -14.46 -0.96 -6.33
C PHE A 146 -13.71 -1.63 -7.49
N ILE A 147 -14.34 -1.74 -8.67
CA ILE A 147 -13.71 -2.28 -9.87
C ILE A 147 -12.48 -1.43 -10.24
N ALA A 148 -12.58 -0.10 -10.22
CA ALA A 148 -11.44 0.78 -10.52
C ALA A 148 -10.27 0.57 -9.54
N GLN A 149 -10.55 0.41 -8.24
CA GLN A 149 -9.53 0.09 -7.24
C GLN A 149 -8.88 -1.28 -7.49
N LYS A 150 -9.65 -2.29 -7.88
CA LYS A 150 -9.12 -3.62 -8.25
C LYS A 150 -8.27 -3.57 -9.52
N MET A 151 -8.60 -2.74 -10.49
CA MET A 151 -7.77 -2.53 -11.69
C MET A 151 -6.41 -1.90 -11.33
N LEU A 152 -6.41 -0.89 -10.47
CA LEU A 152 -5.17 -0.28 -9.98
C LEU A 152 -4.33 -1.28 -9.17
N TYR A 153 -4.97 -2.05 -8.30
CA TYR A 153 -4.32 -3.15 -7.57
C TYR A 153 -3.64 -4.13 -8.54
N ALA A 154 -4.35 -4.59 -9.58
CA ALA A 154 -3.82 -5.49 -10.59
C ALA A 154 -2.61 -4.87 -11.33
N SER A 155 -2.66 -3.56 -11.60
CA SER A 155 -1.56 -2.82 -12.24
C SER A 155 -0.31 -2.78 -11.35
N VAL A 156 -0.48 -2.55 -10.03
CA VAL A 156 0.62 -2.60 -9.06
C VAL A 156 1.19 -4.01 -8.97
N PHE A 157 0.33 -5.01 -8.82
CA PHE A 157 0.75 -6.42 -8.74
C PHE A 157 1.56 -6.84 -9.96
N SER A 158 1.08 -6.54 -11.17
CA SER A 158 1.77 -6.87 -12.43
C SER A 158 3.14 -6.17 -12.58
N ARG A 159 3.36 -5.10 -11.84
CA ARG A 159 4.62 -4.35 -11.88
C ARG A 159 5.68 -4.93 -10.98
N PHE A 160 5.30 -5.33 -9.75
CA PHE A 160 6.26 -5.78 -8.74
C PHE A 160 6.34 -7.30 -8.60
N PHE A 161 5.28 -8.04 -8.90
CA PHE A 161 5.17 -9.49 -8.69
C PHE A 161 5.62 -9.91 -7.27
N ARG A 162 5.15 -9.15 -6.27
CA ARG A 162 5.37 -9.45 -4.84
C ARG A 162 4.05 -9.81 -4.18
N PRO A 163 4.05 -10.58 -3.09
CA PRO A 163 2.86 -10.75 -2.27
C PRO A 163 2.24 -9.41 -1.93
N MET A 164 0.93 -9.29 -2.10
CA MET A 164 0.26 -8.00 -1.97
C MET A 164 -1.11 -8.15 -1.32
N MET A 165 -1.36 -7.31 -0.29
CA MET A 165 -2.64 -7.18 0.37
C MET A 165 -3.48 -6.06 -0.26
N PHE A 166 -4.80 -6.27 -0.34
CA PHE A 166 -5.76 -5.22 -0.66
C PHE A 166 -6.34 -4.67 0.64
N VAL A 167 -5.84 -3.52 1.07
CA VAL A 167 -6.25 -2.86 2.33
C VAL A 167 -7.33 -1.84 2.03
N LEU A 168 -8.54 -2.07 2.55
CA LEU A 168 -9.66 -1.13 2.45
C LEU A 168 -9.60 -0.16 3.64
N ASN A 169 -8.97 0.99 3.42
CA ASN A 169 -8.73 1.98 4.47
C ASN A 169 -9.88 3.00 4.58
N LYS A 170 -9.95 3.69 5.72
CA LYS A 170 -10.98 4.69 6.07
C LYS A 170 -12.37 4.08 6.24
N ILE A 171 -12.44 2.87 6.80
CA ILE A 171 -13.75 2.26 7.08
C ILE A 171 -14.56 3.03 8.13
N ASP A 172 -13.92 3.92 8.90
CA ASP A 172 -14.57 4.88 9.81
C ASP A 172 -15.47 5.91 9.08
N LEU A 173 -15.35 6.02 7.76
CA LEU A 173 -16.14 6.93 6.93
C LEU A 173 -17.33 6.26 6.20
N VAL A 174 -17.53 4.97 6.39
CA VAL A 174 -18.59 4.19 5.73
C VAL A 174 -19.36 3.36 6.75
N SER A 175 -20.54 2.86 6.37
CA SER A 175 -21.34 2.03 7.28
C SER A 175 -20.85 0.58 7.32
N ASP A 176 -21.22 -0.16 8.36
CA ASP A 176 -20.94 -1.60 8.44
C ASP A 176 -21.63 -2.37 7.31
N GLU A 177 -22.82 -1.93 6.88
CA GLU A 177 -23.55 -2.49 5.76
C GLU A 177 -22.76 -2.36 4.45
N ASP A 178 -22.16 -1.19 4.20
CA ASP A 178 -21.34 -0.94 3.03
C ASP A 178 -20.10 -1.86 3.02
N ILE A 179 -19.44 -2.02 4.17
CA ILE A 179 -18.27 -2.93 4.30
C ILE A 179 -18.69 -4.38 4.01
N GLN A 180 -19.84 -4.82 4.51
CA GLN A 180 -20.34 -6.16 4.25
C GLN A 180 -20.70 -6.35 2.77
N GLU A 181 -21.22 -5.32 2.10
CA GLU A 181 -21.52 -5.38 0.68
C GLU A 181 -20.23 -5.51 -0.16
N VAL A 182 -19.20 -4.71 0.13
CA VAL A 182 -17.89 -4.81 -0.53
C VAL A 182 -17.26 -6.21 -0.32
N LYS A 183 -17.39 -6.79 0.86
CA LYS A 183 -16.94 -8.18 1.13
C LYS A 183 -17.73 -9.23 0.34
N LYS A 184 -19.02 -9.02 0.09
CA LYS A 184 -19.79 -9.92 -0.78
C LYS A 184 -19.30 -9.85 -2.23
N TRP A 185 -18.97 -8.65 -2.73
CA TRP A 185 -18.41 -8.49 -4.08
C TRP A 185 -17.04 -9.17 -4.24
N GLU A 186 -16.21 -9.15 -3.18
CA GLU A 186 -14.95 -9.89 -3.16
C GLU A 186 -15.18 -11.40 -3.33
N SER A 187 -16.13 -11.94 -2.56
CA SER A 187 -16.39 -13.38 -2.52
C SER A 187 -17.20 -13.88 -3.72
N SER A 188 -17.95 -13.01 -4.39
CA SER A 188 -18.80 -13.33 -5.52
C SER A 188 -18.77 -12.24 -6.61
N PRO A 189 -17.91 -12.43 -7.63
CA PRO A 189 -17.87 -11.52 -8.78
C PRO A 189 -19.21 -11.39 -9.51
N ASP A 190 -20.11 -12.36 -9.40
CA ASP A 190 -21.45 -12.28 -9.99
C ASP A 190 -22.30 -11.23 -9.26
N LEU A 191 -22.22 -11.16 -7.92
CA LEU A 191 -22.90 -10.10 -7.16
C LEU A 191 -22.34 -8.71 -7.49
N LEU A 192 -21.03 -8.59 -7.69
CA LEU A 192 -20.43 -7.34 -8.15
C LEU A 192 -20.94 -6.94 -9.53
N ASN A 193 -21.04 -7.91 -10.46
CA ASN A 193 -21.59 -7.67 -11.78
C ASN A 193 -23.04 -7.17 -11.71
N ASP A 194 -23.90 -7.83 -10.90
CA ASP A 194 -25.30 -7.45 -10.75
C ASP A 194 -25.42 -6.03 -10.18
N ALA A 195 -24.67 -5.71 -9.11
CA ALA A 195 -24.63 -4.39 -8.51
C ALA A 195 -24.14 -3.31 -9.51
N PHE A 196 -23.11 -3.62 -10.30
CA PHE A 196 -22.62 -2.73 -11.35
C PHE A 196 -23.66 -2.50 -12.46
N MET A 197 -24.43 -3.56 -12.81
CA MET A 197 -25.52 -3.46 -13.79
C MET A 197 -26.66 -2.57 -13.33
N GLU A 198 -26.87 -2.42 -12.03
CA GLU A 198 -27.84 -1.47 -11.47
C GLU A 198 -27.31 -0.04 -11.44
N GLU A 199 -25.99 0.13 -11.23
CA GLU A 199 -25.36 1.46 -11.13
C GLU A 199 -25.26 2.18 -12.49
N LYS A 200 -24.96 1.48 -13.58
CA LYS A 200 -24.53 2.07 -14.87
C LYS A 200 -25.51 1.82 -16.04
N GLY A 201 -25.42 2.68 -17.06
CA GLY A 201 -26.13 2.53 -18.32
C GLY A 201 -25.62 1.39 -19.21
N GLN A 202 -26.42 1.01 -20.24
CA GLN A 202 -26.19 -0.19 -21.07
C GLN A 202 -24.83 -0.20 -21.82
N MET A 203 -24.34 0.96 -22.27
CA MET A 203 -23.14 1.05 -23.11
C MET A 203 -21.84 0.82 -22.32
N GLU A 204 -21.85 1.10 -21.01
CA GLU A 204 -20.71 0.89 -20.12
C GLU A 204 -20.61 -0.58 -19.66
N LYS A 205 -21.74 -1.30 -19.69
CA LYS A 205 -21.87 -2.69 -19.23
C LYS A 205 -21.00 -3.65 -20.05
N ASP A 206 -21.06 -3.57 -21.37
CA ASP A 206 -20.34 -4.50 -22.28
C ASP A 206 -18.81 -4.40 -22.08
N TYR A 207 -18.30 -3.20 -21.77
CA TYR A 207 -16.88 -2.99 -21.51
C TYR A 207 -16.44 -3.65 -20.21
N PHE A 208 -17.23 -3.50 -19.12
CA PHE A 208 -16.86 -4.00 -17.81
C PHE A 208 -17.07 -5.51 -17.63
N ILE A 209 -17.97 -6.15 -18.39
CA ILE A 209 -18.15 -7.61 -18.36
C ILE A 209 -16.82 -8.33 -18.65
N GLY A 210 -16.11 -7.90 -19.71
CA GLY A 210 -14.80 -8.48 -20.04
C GLY A 210 -13.75 -8.29 -18.95
N ILE A 211 -13.77 -7.17 -18.23
CA ILE A 211 -12.86 -6.91 -17.11
C ILE A 211 -13.18 -7.84 -15.93
N LEU A 212 -14.46 -7.98 -15.58
CA LEU A 212 -14.89 -8.86 -14.48
C LEU A 212 -14.59 -10.33 -14.77
N GLU A 213 -14.74 -10.78 -16.02
CA GLU A 213 -14.35 -12.13 -16.44
C GLU A 213 -12.82 -12.31 -16.28
N ALA A 214 -12.02 -11.35 -16.72
CA ALA A 214 -10.58 -11.40 -16.52
C ALA A 214 -10.17 -11.42 -15.03
N PHE A 215 -10.89 -10.73 -14.17
CA PHE A 215 -10.66 -10.76 -12.72
C PHE A 215 -10.96 -12.14 -12.12
N LYS A 216 -12.03 -12.81 -12.58
CA LYS A 216 -12.36 -14.18 -12.16
C LYS A 216 -11.25 -15.18 -12.53
N GLU A 217 -10.74 -15.09 -13.75
CA GLU A 217 -9.72 -16.00 -14.26
C GLU A 217 -8.33 -15.77 -13.65
N SER A 218 -8.00 -14.52 -13.34
CA SER A 218 -6.65 -14.10 -12.89
C SER A 218 -6.43 -14.13 -11.37
N ASN A 219 -7.42 -14.56 -10.58
CA ASN A 219 -7.34 -14.54 -9.10
C ASN A 219 -7.06 -13.12 -8.50
N ILE A 220 -7.41 -12.05 -9.21
CA ILE A 220 -7.25 -10.66 -8.74
C ILE A 220 -8.26 -10.30 -7.64
N MET A 221 -9.35 -11.07 -7.53
CA MET A 221 -10.31 -10.97 -6.42
C MET A 221 -9.70 -11.57 -5.14
N THR A 222 -8.76 -10.83 -4.57
CA THR A 222 -8.04 -11.22 -3.35
C THR A 222 -8.77 -10.75 -2.11
N LYS A 223 -8.51 -11.39 -0.96
CA LYS A 223 -9.06 -11.01 0.35
C LYS A 223 -8.89 -9.51 0.61
N ILE A 224 -9.95 -8.89 1.09
CA ILE A 224 -9.98 -7.49 1.51
C ILE A 224 -9.68 -7.42 3.02
N TYR A 225 -8.83 -6.48 3.39
CA TYR A 225 -8.47 -6.17 4.77
C TYR A 225 -9.04 -4.81 5.15
N PRO A 226 -10.23 -4.75 5.82
CA PRO A 226 -10.81 -3.50 6.27
C PRO A 226 -10.00 -2.91 7.41
N VAL A 227 -9.62 -1.62 7.28
CA VAL A 227 -8.79 -0.90 8.24
C VAL A 227 -9.32 0.51 8.46
N SER A 228 -9.34 0.97 9.72
CA SER A 228 -9.37 2.38 10.06
C SER A 228 -7.99 2.77 10.60
N SER A 229 -7.19 3.44 9.77
CA SER A 229 -5.89 3.96 10.21
C SER A 229 -6.02 5.01 11.30
N LYS A 230 -7.14 5.72 11.33
CA LYS A 230 -7.45 6.75 12.34
C LYS A 230 -7.71 6.13 13.72
N ASP A 231 -8.42 5.01 13.77
CA ASP A 231 -8.84 4.37 15.02
C ASP A 231 -7.97 3.14 15.37
N SER A 232 -6.92 2.89 14.60
CA SER A 232 -6.00 1.74 14.71
C SER A 232 -6.72 0.38 14.70
N PHE A 233 -7.78 0.28 13.88
CA PHE A 233 -8.60 -0.92 13.77
C PHE A 233 -8.18 -1.76 12.55
N GLY A 234 -8.13 -3.10 12.72
CA GLY A 234 -7.88 -4.08 11.65
C GLY A 234 -6.39 -4.36 11.39
N PHE A 235 -5.48 -3.84 12.21
CA PHE A 235 -4.04 -4.07 12.04
C PHE A 235 -3.61 -5.49 12.44
N GLU A 236 -4.37 -6.19 13.29
CA GLU A 236 -4.14 -7.59 13.65
C GLU A 236 -4.14 -8.51 12.41
N ASP A 237 -5.09 -8.27 11.50
CA ASP A 237 -5.18 -9.03 10.25
C ASP A 237 -4.00 -8.70 9.31
N ILE A 238 -3.57 -7.43 9.26
CA ILE A 238 -2.40 -6.99 8.48
C ILE A 238 -1.13 -7.66 9.02
N TYR A 239 -0.90 -7.56 10.33
CA TYR A 239 0.25 -8.20 10.99
C TYR A 239 0.25 -9.71 10.77
N SER A 240 -0.90 -10.38 10.94
CA SER A 240 -1.00 -11.83 10.72
C SER A 240 -0.56 -12.25 9.32
N GLN A 241 -0.84 -11.43 8.29
CA GLN A 241 -0.38 -11.70 6.93
C GLN A 241 1.12 -11.43 6.76
N MET A 242 1.64 -10.37 7.39
CA MET A 242 3.07 -10.08 7.40
C MET A 242 3.85 -11.22 8.07
N ALA A 243 3.44 -11.65 9.27
CA ALA A 243 4.07 -12.73 10.00
C ALA A 243 3.99 -14.06 9.23
N LEU A 244 2.83 -14.39 8.66
CA LEU A 244 2.67 -15.60 7.84
C LEU A 244 3.65 -15.61 6.65
N TYR A 245 3.83 -14.49 6.00
CA TYR A 245 4.71 -14.41 4.83
C TYR A 245 6.19 -14.37 5.20
N PHE A 246 6.57 -13.56 6.19
CA PHE A 246 7.97 -13.31 6.51
C PHE A 246 8.59 -14.36 7.44
N THR A 247 7.81 -14.89 8.40
CA THR A 247 8.29 -15.81 9.45
C THR A 247 7.61 -17.17 9.43
N GLY A 248 6.72 -17.43 8.43
CA GLY A 248 5.93 -18.67 8.39
C GLY A 248 4.85 -18.73 9.48
N GLY A 249 4.59 -17.61 10.17
CA GLY A 249 3.60 -17.50 11.24
C GLY A 249 4.14 -17.85 12.63
N GLU A 250 5.45 -18.09 12.79
CA GLU A 250 6.06 -18.43 14.08
C GLU A 250 5.83 -17.33 15.13
N ASP A 251 5.85 -16.06 14.74
CA ASP A 251 5.58 -14.92 15.65
C ASP A 251 4.15 -14.89 16.19
N ASN A 252 3.18 -15.49 15.48
CA ASN A 252 1.79 -15.53 15.91
C ASN A 252 1.57 -16.47 17.12
N ASP A 253 2.42 -17.45 17.33
CA ASP A 253 2.29 -18.40 18.44
C ASP A 253 2.66 -17.74 19.77
N THR A 254 3.63 -16.82 19.78
CA THR A 254 4.03 -16.03 20.96
C THR A 254 2.90 -15.13 21.44
N TYR A 255 2.12 -14.55 20.53
CA TYR A 255 1.00 -13.64 20.85
C TYR A 255 -0.21 -14.34 21.48
N ARG A 256 -0.42 -15.65 21.22
CA ARG A 256 -1.56 -16.44 21.72
C ARG A 256 -1.36 -16.99 23.13
N GLU A 257 -0.12 -17.07 23.61
CA GLU A 257 0.18 -17.62 24.94
C GLU A 257 0.06 -16.58 26.06
N GLU A 258 0.04 -15.27 25.75
CA GLU A 258 -0.05 -14.17 26.73
C GLU A 258 -1.46 -13.52 26.85
N GLY A 259 -2.45 -13.95 26.12
CA GLY A 259 -3.87 -13.48 26.14
C GLY A 259 -4.79 -14.52 26.74
#